data_0245257ac97041d0b776495808c654db
#
_entry.id   0245257ac97041d0b776495808c654db
#
_cell.length_a   1.000
_cell.length_b   1.000
_cell.length_c   1.000
_cell.angle_alpha   90.00
_cell.angle_beta   90.00
_cell.angle_gamma   90.00
#
_symmetry.space_group_name_H-M   'P 1'
#
loop_
_entity.id
_entity.type
_entity.pdbx_description
1 polymer ?
#
loop_
_entity_poly.entity_id
_entity_poly.type
_entity_poly.pdbx_seq_one_letter_code
_entity_poly.pdbx_strand_id
1 'polypeptide(L)'
;MKRLITAGLLLLVAGCANTGPDAASYTPKAVVDSNEQARARIHAELAAGYLELGNYGVALQEAGESLKADPNFVPALGVLGLVYMELRDDKAAEASFERAVRISPLDSDINNNYGWFLCQRKREQESIKYFIAALRNPLYATPDKSWVNAGICARQAGDLAAADDYFQKALKVRPAQPQALLQMADMAYKRKNYPEAKSYLARIQREGESTAELLWLSLRVERALGDRNGEASLGFQLRKNFPESRERRALDAGQYE
;
A
#
# COMPACT_ATOMS: atom_id res chain seq x y z
N MET A 1 -86.17 10.90 14.38
CA MET A 1 -85.52 12.08 14.95
C MET A 1 -84.84 11.69 16.26
N LYS A 2 -83.59 11.28 16.26
CA LYS A 2 -82.77 11.15 17.45
C LYS A 2 -81.34 11.55 17.08
N ARG A 3 -80.88 12.69 17.60
CA ARG A 3 -79.53 13.22 17.44
C ARG A 3 -78.62 12.49 18.40
N LEU A 4 -77.62 11.81 17.93
CA LEU A 4 -76.50 11.26 18.72
C LEU A 4 -75.37 12.31 18.73
N ILE A 5 -75.05 12.78 19.92
CA ILE A 5 -73.95 13.71 20.21
C ILE A 5 -72.73 12.74 20.53
N THR A 6 -71.77 12.73 19.70
CA THR A 6 -70.48 12.06 19.95
C THR A 6 -69.50 13.05 20.61
N ALA A 7 -69.18 12.80 21.88
CA ALA A 7 -68.18 13.52 22.64
C ALA A 7 -66.79 13.06 22.22
N GLY A 8 -66.02 13.98 21.65
CA GLY A 8 -64.63 13.72 21.31
C GLY A 8 -63.74 13.85 22.56
N LEU A 9 -63.05 12.77 22.91
CA LEU A 9 -62.08 12.74 23.99
C LEU A 9 -60.71 13.21 23.45
N LEU A 10 -60.30 14.44 23.82
CA LEU A 10 -58.96 14.98 23.55
C LEU A 10 -57.97 14.36 24.53
N LEU A 11 -57.13 13.43 24.06
CA LEU A 11 -55.95 12.95 24.79
C LEU A 11 -54.81 13.96 24.63
N LEU A 12 -54.51 14.72 25.69
CA LEU A 12 -53.31 15.51 25.81
C LEU A 12 -52.13 14.59 26.11
N VAL A 13 -51.27 14.33 25.12
CA VAL A 13 -50.00 13.68 25.29
C VAL A 13 -48.99 14.72 25.79
N ALA A 14 -48.73 14.75 27.08
CA ALA A 14 -47.61 15.51 27.67
C ALA A 14 -46.28 14.81 27.30
N GLY A 15 -45.64 15.29 26.24
CA GLY A 15 -44.29 14.88 25.89
C GLY A 15 -43.30 15.43 26.93
N CYS A 16 -42.69 14.58 27.74
CA CYS A 16 -41.51 14.96 28.52
C CYS A 16 -40.36 15.28 27.58
N ALA A 17 -40.07 16.59 27.43
CA ALA A 17 -38.80 17.02 26.84
C ALA A 17 -37.65 16.61 27.75
N ASN A 18 -37.00 15.54 27.42
CA ASN A 18 -35.75 15.15 28.07
C ASN A 18 -34.63 16.06 27.55
N THR A 19 -34.36 17.16 28.25
CA THR A 19 -33.16 17.99 28.04
C THR A 19 -31.96 17.22 28.52
N GLY A 20 -31.46 16.30 27.68
CA GLY A 20 -30.11 15.75 27.82
C GLY A 20 -29.10 16.91 27.70
N PRO A 21 -27.92 16.78 28.33
CA PRO A 21 -26.88 17.81 28.20
C PRO A 21 -26.57 18.03 26.72
N ASP A 22 -26.60 19.32 26.32
CA ASP A 22 -26.29 19.76 24.96
C ASP A 22 -25.11 18.96 24.40
N ALA A 23 -25.39 18.14 23.40
CA ALA A 23 -24.37 17.63 22.53
C ALA A 23 -23.74 18.88 21.88
N ALA A 24 -22.69 19.40 22.54
CA ALA A 24 -21.91 20.49 21.99
C ALA A 24 -21.58 20.06 20.55
N SER A 25 -22.14 20.76 19.58
CA SER A 25 -21.90 20.55 18.17
C SER A 25 -20.40 20.69 17.98
N TYR A 26 -19.69 19.53 17.92
CA TYR A 26 -18.29 19.52 17.57
C TYR A 26 -18.20 19.93 16.10
N THR A 27 -18.11 21.22 15.87
CA THR A 27 -17.63 21.74 14.60
C THR A 27 -16.12 21.58 14.61
N PRO A 28 -15.56 20.71 13.75
CA PRO A 28 -14.12 20.65 13.59
C PRO A 28 -13.65 22.07 13.26
N LYS A 29 -12.86 22.68 14.13
CA LYS A 29 -12.22 23.95 13.85
C LYS A 29 -11.34 23.71 12.64
N ALA A 30 -11.70 24.24 11.48
CA ALA A 30 -10.86 24.18 10.30
C ALA A 30 -9.48 24.70 10.72
N VAL A 31 -8.46 23.85 10.69
CA VAL A 31 -7.08 24.26 10.87
C VAL A 31 -6.77 25.10 9.65
N VAL A 32 -6.84 26.43 9.79
CA VAL A 32 -6.38 27.35 8.76
C VAL A 32 -4.87 27.27 8.79
N ASP A 33 -4.29 26.57 7.82
CA ASP A 33 -2.85 26.54 7.62
C ASP A 33 -2.31 27.98 7.55
N SER A 34 -1.17 28.25 8.19
CA SER A 34 -0.46 29.48 7.92
C SER A 34 -0.09 29.53 6.42
N ASN A 35 0.13 30.71 5.88
CA ASN A 35 0.53 30.84 4.46
C ASN A 35 1.80 30.01 4.16
N GLU A 36 2.71 29.91 5.12
CA GLU A 36 3.93 29.10 5.00
C GLU A 36 3.66 27.59 5.03
N GLN A 37 2.76 27.11 5.91
CA GLN A 37 2.35 25.72 5.94
C GLN A 37 1.62 25.30 4.66
N ALA A 38 0.73 26.18 4.14
CA ALA A 38 0.04 25.94 2.88
C ALA A 38 1.06 25.85 1.71
N ARG A 39 2.07 26.74 1.68
CA ARG A 39 3.15 26.69 0.69
C ARG A 39 3.96 25.40 0.82
N ALA A 40 4.38 25.03 2.03
CA ALA A 40 5.13 23.81 2.27
C ALA A 40 4.38 22.58 1.74
N ARG A 41 3.09 22.50 2.02
CA ARG A 41 2.23 21.40 1.56
C ARG A 41 2.14 21.35 0.03
N ILE A 42 1.84 22.49 -0.63
CA ILE A 42 1.71 22.54 -2.10
C ILE A 42 3.01 22.09 -2.78
N HIS A 43 4.16 22.61 -2.33
CA HIS A 43 5.45 22.22 -2.90
C HIS A 43 5.80 20.75 -2.63
N ALA A 44 5.43 20.18 -1.48
CA ALA A 44 5.64 18.75 -1.21
C ALA A 44 4.74 17.86 -2.09
N GLU A 45 3.50 18.26 -2.33
CA GLU A 45 2.59 17.58 -3.25
C GLU A 45 3.11 17.62 -4.71
N LEU A 46 3.61 18.78 -5.15
CA LEU A 46 4.27 18.88 -6.46
C LEU A 46 5.51 17.99 -6.54
N ALA A 47 6.35 17.99 -5.51
CA ALA A 47 7.54 17.14 -5.45
C ALA A 47 7.17 15.64 -5.56
N ALA A 48 6.12 15.21 -4.87
CA ALA A 48 5.63 13.83 -4.96
C ALA A 48 5.13 13.50 -6.37
N GLY A 49 4.36 14.40 -7.00
CA GLY A 49 3.92 14.22 -8.38
C GLY A 49 5.08 14.13 -9.38
N TYR A 50 6.09 14.96 -9.24
CA TYR A 50 7.29 14.90 -10.11
C TYR A 50 8.14 13.64 -9.86
N LEU A 51 8.18 13.14 -8.62
CA LEU A 51 8.80 11.85 -8.31
C LEU A 51 8.09 10.71 -9.06
N GLU A 52 6.76 10.66 -9.03
CA GLU A 52 5.97 9.65 -9.76
C GLU A 52 6.21 9.70 -11.28
N LEU A 53 6.45 10.90 -11.83
CA LEU A 53 6.80 11.11 -13.24
C LEU A 53 8.26 10.80 -13.55
N GLY A 54 9.09 10.44 -12.57
CA GLY A 54 10.53 10.20 -12.73
C GLY A 54 11.33 11.49 -12.95
N ASN A 55 10.74 12.67 -12.75
CA ASN A 55 11.42 13.95 -12.90
C ASN A 55 12.11 14.36 -11.60
N TYR A 56 13.17 13.64 -11.25
CA TYR A 56 13.87 13.76 -9.97
C TYR A 56 14.44 15.14 -9.72
N GLY A 57 14.92 15.85 -10.78
CA GLY A 57 15.48 17.19 -10.64
C GLY A 57 14.44 18.21 -10.15
N VAL A 58 13.24 18.20 -10.75
CA VAL A 58 12.15 19.07 -10.33
C VAL A 58 11.61 18.64 -8.97
N ALA A 59 11.50 17.33 -8.71
CA ALA A 59 11.09 16.82 -7.40
C ALA A 59 12.01 17.31 -6.27
N LEU A 60 13.35 17.32 -6.47
CA LEU A 60 14.31 17.88 -5.51
C LEU A 60 14.10 19.38 -5.30
N GLN A 61 13.88 20.13 -6.38
CA GLN A 61 13.66 21.57 -6.31
C GLN A 61 12.38 21.87 -5.51
N GLU A 62 11.27 21.25 -5.84
CA GLU A 62 9.98 21.45 -5.17
C GLU A 62 10.03 21.03 -3.69
N ALA A 63 10.65 19.89 -3.37
CA ALA A 63 10.87 19.50 -1.98
C ALA A 63 11.75 20.52 -1.23
N GLY A 64 12.74 21.11 -1.89
CA GLY A 64 13.55 22.20 -1.36
C GLY A 64 12.74 23.45 -1.06
N GLU A 65 11.84 23.88 -1.96
CA GLU A 65 10.93 25.00 -1.73
C GLU A 65 9.94 24.73 -0.57
N SER A 66 9.47 23.50 -0.46
CA SER A 66 8.65 23.08 0.70
C SER A 66 9.43 23.27 2.01
N LEU A 67 10.67 22.83 2.09
CA LEU A 67 11.51 22.96 3.29
C LEU A 67 12.02 24.37 3.56
N LYS A 68 12.01 25.26 2.57
CA LYS A 68 12.23 26.70 2.80
C LYS A 68 11.04 27.35 3.49
N ALA A 69 9.82 26.92 3.15
CA ALA A 69 8.59 27.40 3.79
C ALA A 69 8.42 26.83 5.20
N ASP A 70 8.62 25.53 5.36
CA ASP A 70 8.63 24.85 6.68
C ASP A 70 9.80 23.85 6.72
N PRO A 71 10.92 24.19 7.41
CA PRO A 71 12.07 23.30 7.51
C PRO A 71 11.77 21.91 8.09
N ASN A 72 10.70 21.76 8.85
CA ASN A 72 10.32 20.52 9.48
C ASN A 72 9.13 19.80 8.81
N PHE A 73 8.81 20.19 7.57
CA PHE A 73 7.70 19.59 6.85
C PHE A 73 7.98 18.14 6.48
N VAL A 74 7.44 17.23 7.27
CA VAL A 74 7.71 15.79 7.19
C VAL A 74 7.43 15.18 5.82
N PRO A 75 6.32 15.51 5.12
CA PRO A 75 6.08 14.98 3.77
C PRO A 75 7.20 15.31 2.78
N ALA A 76 7.75 16.53 2.80
CA ALA A 76 8.85 16.90 1.91
C ALA A 76 10.13 16.11 2.20
N LEU A 77 10.45 15.88 3.48
CA LEU A 77 11.56 15.01 3.87
C LEU A 77 11.38 13.57 3.39
N GLY A 78 10.14 13.07 3.43
CA GLY A 78 9.80 11.76 2.89
C GLY A 78 10.03 11.67 1.40
N VAL A 79 9.57 12.67 0.64
CA VAL A 79 9.80 12.75 -0.81
C VAL A 79 11.30 12.84 -1.13
N LEU A 80 12.07 13.66 -0.41
CA LEU A 80 13.53 13.73 -0.58
C LEU A 80 14.18 12.36 -0.36
N GLY A 81 13.78 11.66 0.68
CA GLY A 81 14.28 10.29 0.95
C GLY A 81 14.04 9.36 -0.24
N LEU A 82 12.83 9.37 -0.81
CA LEU A 82 12.48 8.56 -1.98
C LEU A 82 13.24 9.00 -3.23
N VAL A 83 13.36 10.29 -3.50
CA VAL A 83 14.11 10.81 -4.67
C VAL A 83 15.58 10.42 -4.59
N TYR A 84 16.22 10.61 -3.43
CA TYR A 84 17.62 10.20 -3.25
C TYR A 84 17.81 8.68 -3.34
N MET A 85 16.82 7.90 -2.89
CA MET A 85 16.83 6.44 -3.08
C MET A 85 16.86 6.07 -4.57
N GLU A 86 16.05 6.72 -5.41
CA GLU A 86 16.05 6.52 -6.86
C GLU A 86 17.35 6.97 -7.52
N LEU A 87 17.92 8.08 -7.06
CA LEU A 87 19.22 8.61 -7.51
C LEU A 87 20.43 7.81 -6.98
N ARG A 88 20.21 6.79 -6.15
CA ARG A 88 21.26 5.99 -5.52
C ARG A 88 22.18 6.78 -4.57
N ASP A 89 21.73 7.92 -4.08
CA ASP A 89 22.40 8.63 -2.98
C ASP A 89 21.86 8.13 -1.64
N ASP A 90 22.35 6.97 -1.24
CA ASP A 90 21.88 6.28 -0.03
C ASP A 90 22.09 7.11 1.24
N LYS A 91 23.18 7.89 1.28
CA LYS A 91 23.49 8.75 2.43
C LYS A 91 22.48 9.89 2.59
N ALA A 92 22.15 10.57 1.50
CA ALA A 92 21.15 11.62 1.53
C ALA A 92 19.73 11.07 1.76
N ALA A 93 19.41 9.90 1.20
CA ALA A 93 18.16 9.22 1.43
C ALA A 93 17.98 8.88 2.93
N GLU A 94 18.96 8.22 3.54
CA GLU A 94 18.91 7.83 4.94
C GLU A 94 18.79 9.06 5.86
N ALA A 95 19.60 10.09 5.63
CA ALA A 95 19.55 11.34 6.41
C ALA A 95 18.17 12.00 6.36
N SER A 96 17.52 11.99 5.19
CA SER A 96 16.18 12.54 4.99
C SER A 96 15.13 11.75 5.76
N PHE A 97 15.13 10.42 5.63
CA PHE A 97 14.21 9.54 6.37
C PHE A 97 14.40 9.61 7.87
N GLU A 98 15.65 9.54 8.36
CA GLU A 98 15.94 9.68 9.80
C GLU A 98 15.46 11.00 10.37
N ARG A 99 15.64 12.10 9.63
CA ARG A 99 15.14 13.40 10.04
C ARG A 99 13.61 13.38 10.11
N ALA A 100 12.93 12.83 9.12
CA ALA A 100 11.48 12.71 9.10
C ALA A 100 10.96 11.88 10.29
N VAL A 101 11.57 10.72 10.56
CA VAL A 101 11.20 9.86 11.70
C VAL A 101 11.45 10.55 13.05
N ARG A 102 12.55 11.34 13.19
CA ARG A 102 12.79 12.10 14.44
C ARG A 102 11.71 13.15 14.70
N ILE A 103 11.19 13.79 13.64
CA ILE A 103 10.13 14.81 13.78
C ILE A 103 8.78 14.15 14.03
N SER A 104 8.46 13.09 13.29
CA SER A 104 7.19 12.39 13.39
C SER A 104 7.39 10.86 13.47
N PRO A 105 7.69 10.33 14.65
CA PRO A 105 8.05 8.91 14.82
C PRO A 105 6.87 7.96 14.63
N LEU A 106 5.63 8.45 14.63
CA LEU A 106 4.41 7.67 14.42
C LEU A 106 3.78 7.87 13.04
N ASP A 107 4.43 8.65 12.16
CA ASP A 107 3.97 8.81 10.78
C ASP A 107 4.10 7.49 10.04
N SER A 108 2.96 6.96 9.58
CA SER A 108 2.90 5.62 8.96
C SER A 108 3.59 5.57 7.61
N ASP A 109 3.43 6.60 6.79
CA ASP A 109 4.00 6.63 5.44
C ASP A 109 5.52 6.78 5.51
N ILE A 110 6.03 7.65 6.39
CA ILE A 110 7.46 7.80 6.62
C ILE A 110 8.09 6.52 7.13
N ASN A 111 7.48 5.89 8.14
CA ASN A 111 7.99 4.62 8.65
C ASN A 111 7.96 3.52 7.57
N ASN A 112 6.87 3.42 6.79
CA ASN A 112 6.80 2.46 5.68
C ASN A 112 7.90 2.71 4.64
N ASN A 113 8.11 3.96 4.23
CA ASN A 113 9.09 4.32 3.21
C ASN A 113 10.54 4.12 3.68
N TYR A 114 10.83 4.48 4.93
CA TYR A 114 12.15 4.21 5.51
C TYR A 114 12.41 2.72 5.69
N GLY A 115 11.41 1.96 6.14
CA GLY A 115 11.50 0.50 6.19
C GLY A 115 11.82 -0.09 4.81
N TRP A 116 11.14 0.39 3.76
CA TRP A 116 11.41 -0.04 2.39
C TRP A 116 12.82 0.30 1.93
N PHE A 117 13.29 1.52 2.17
CA PHE A 117 14.68 1.92 1.87
C PHE A 117 15.68 0.96 2.53
N LEU A 118 15.55 0.69 3.81
CA LEU A 118 16.44 -0.21 4.54
C LEU A 118 16.43 -1.62 3.96
N CYS A 119 15.25 -2.14 3.63
CA CYS A 119 15.09 -3.43 3.00
C CYS A 119 15.85 -3.52 1.66
N GLN A 120 15.69 -2.50 0.79
CA GLN A 120 16.39 -2.43 -0.49
C GLN A 120 17.93 -2.34 -0.34
N ARG A 121 18.43 -2.00 0.85
CA ARG A 121 19.85 -1.93 1.20
C ARG A 121 20.31 -3.14 2.03
N LYS A 122 19.53 -4.24 2.01
CA LYS A 122 19.82 -5.50 2.69
C LYS A 122 19.94 -5.35 4.22
N ARG A 123 19.18 -4.42 4.77
CA ARG A 123 19.02 -4.20 6.22
C ARG A 123 17.63 -4.69 6.65
N GLU A 124 17.29 -5.90 6.26
CA GLU A 124 15.93 -6.45 6.34
C GLU A 124 15.45 -6.53 7.80
N GLN A 125 16.29 -6.97 8.71
CA GLN A 125 15.92 -7.07 10.14
C GLN A 125 15.63 -5.69 10.74
N GLU A 126 16.37 -4.68 10.32
CA GLU A 126 16.14 -3.32 10.77
C GLU A 126 14.88 -2.72 10.14
N SER A 127 14.59 -3.04 8.89
CA SER A 127 13.41 -2.55 8.17
C SER A 127 12.11 -2.97 8.83
N ILE A 128 12.03 -4.20 9.37
CA ILE A 128 10.82 -4.74 9.98
C ILE A 128 10.30 -3.87 11.13
N LYS A 129 11.18 -3.30 11.96
CA LYS A 129 10.74 -2.42 13.06
C LYS A 129 10.00 -1.18 12.58
N TYR A 130 10.38 -0.64 11.42
CA TYR A 130 9.72 0.53 10.83
C TYR A 130 8.38 0.17 10.19
N PHE A 131 8.28 -0.96 9.50
CA PHE A 131 6.97 -1.44 9.03
C PHE A 131 5.99 -1.67 10.19
N ILE A 132 6.46 -2.26 11.29
CA ILE A 132 5.63 -2.45 12.48
C ILE A 132 5.28 -1.10 13.14
N ALA A 133 6.20 -0.11 13.12
CA ALA A 133 5.90 1.24 13.61
C ALA A 133 4.80 1.92 12.76
N ALA A 134 4.86 1.80 11.44
CA ALA A 134 3.82 2.30 10.53
C ALA A 134 2.42 1.74 10.87
N LEU A 135 2.36 0.48 11.28
CA LEU A 135 1.12 -0.24 11.59
C LEU A 135 0.54 0.05 12.99
N ARG A 136 1.25 0.84 13.82
CA ARG A 136 0.74 1.23 15.15
C ARG A 136 -0.36 2.29 15.09
N ASN A 137 -0.42 3.04 14.01
CA ASN A 137 -1.47 4.03 13.80
C ASN A 137 -2.75 3.34 13.28
N PRO A 138 -3.85 3.32 14.06
CA PRO A 138 -5.10 2.69 13.63
C PRO A 138 -5.79 3.41 12.46
N LEU A 139 -5.39 4.66 12.19
CA LEU A 139 -5.92 5.49 11.08
C LEU A 139 -5.05 5.40 9.82
N TYR A 140 -4.07 4.51 9.79
CA TYR A 140 -3.25 4.35 8.60
C TYR A 140 -4.09 3.87 7.42
N ALA A 141 -4.07 4.63 6.32
CA ALA A 141 -4.95 4.40 5.17
C ALA A 141 -4.59 3.12 4.38
N THR A 142 -3.31 2.72 4.39
CA THR A 142 -2.81 1.59 3.56
C THR A 142 -1.97 0.58 4.36
N PRO A 143 -2.50 0.02 5.46
CA PRO A 143 -1.75 -0.91 6.32
C PRO A 143 -1.42 -2.21 5.59
N ASP A 144 -2.21 -2.62 4.59
CA ASP A 144 -1.92 -3.74 3.70
C ASP A 144 -0.58 -3.59 2.98
N LYS A 145 -0.21 -2.38 2.54
CA LYS A 145 1.09 -2.11 1.89
C LYS A 145 2.26 -2.36 2.84
N SER A 146 2.18 -1.90 4.09
CA SER A 146 3.25 -2.13 5.07
C SER A 146 3.38 -3.61 5.43
N TRP A 147 2.27 -4.35 5.53
CA TRP A 147 2.32 -5.80 5.70
C TRP A 147 2.97 -6.51 4.51
N VAL A 148 2.65 -6.10 3.27
CA VAL A 148 3.28 -6.63 2.06
C VAL A 148 4.78 -6.36 2.07
N ASN A 149 5.20 -5.13 2.36
CA ASN A 149 6.61 -4.75 2.39
C ASN A 149 7.38 -5.54 3.47
N ALA A 150 6.82 -5.69 4.67
CA ALA A 150 7.39 -6.52 5.73
C ALA A 150 7.54 -7.98 5.27
N GLY A 151 6.54 -8.54 4.58
CA GLY A 151 6.58 -9.89 4.04
C GLY A 151 7.66 -10.07 2.98
N ILE A 152 7.81 -9.12 2.07
CA ILE A 152 8.87 -9.13 1.04
C ILE A 152 10.25 -9.12 1.72
N CYS A 153 10.45 -8.27 2.71
CA CYS A 153 11.72 -8.13 3.42
C CYS A 153 12.06 -9.36 4.26
N ALA A 154 11.10 -9.92 4.98
CA ALA A 154 11.28 -11.17 5.71
C ALA A 154 11.66 -12.32 4.76
N ARG A 155 11.02 -12.38 3.59
CA ARG A 155 11.35 -13.36 2.56
C ARG A 155 12.78 -13.18 2.01
N GLN A 156 13.22 -11.93 1.78
CA GLN A 156 14.60 -11.63 1.35
C GLN A 156 15.62 -12.01 2.42
N ALA A 157 15.29 -11.84 3.69
CA ALA A 157 16.09 -12.30 4.82
C ALA A 157 16.11 -13.83 4.99
N GLY A 158 15.29 -14.57 4.22
CA GLY A 158 15.14 -16.01 4.33
C GLY A 158 14.14 -16.49 5.40
N ASP A 159 13.50 -15.58 6.12
CA ASP A 159 12.47 -15.92 7.09
C ASP A 159 11.11 -16.12 6.41
N LEU A 160 10.95 -17.31 5.82
CA LEU A 160 9.74 -17.66 5.07
C LEU A 160 8.50 -17.78 5.97
N ALA A 161 8.68 -18.10 7.25
CA ALA A 161 7.56 -18.20 8.18
C ALA A 161 7.01 -16.82 8.53
N ALA A 162 7.88 -15.86 8.85
CA ALA A 162 7.46 -14.47 9.06
C ALA A 162 6.88 -13.86 7.79
N ALA A 163 7.45 -14.15 6.61
CA ALA A 163 6.92 -13.68 5.33
C ALA A 163 5.49 -14.15 5.09
N ASP A 164 5.22 -15.44 5.32
CA ASP A 164 3.86 -16.02 5.20
C ASP A 164 2.87 -15.31 6.14
N ASP A 165 3.22 -15.13 7.42
CA ASP A 165 2.39 -14.44 8.41
C ASP A 165 2.09 -12.98 8.00
N TYR A 166 3.08 -12.24 7.52
CA TYR A 166 2.89 -10.86 7.06
C TYR A 166 2.00 -10.77 5.81
N PHE A 167 2.18 -11.64 4.83
CA PHE A 167 1.30 -11.67 3.66
C PHE A 167 -0.13 -12.06 4.03
N GLN A 168 -0.33 -13.01 4.95
CA GLN A 168 -1.66 -13.33 5.46
C GLN A 168 -2.31 -12.14 6.17
N LYS A 169 -1.56 -11.36 6.96
CA LYS A 169 -2.05 -10.13 7.58
C LYS A 169 -2.43 -9.08 6.54
N ALA A 170 -1.65 -8.92 5.47
CA ALA A 170 -2.02 -8.07 4.33
C ALA A 170 -3.35 -8.50 3.71
N LEU A 171 -3.54 -9.81 3.49
CA LEU A 171 -4.77 -10.36 2.92
C LEU A 171 -5.98 -10.33 3.87
N LYS A 172 -5.77 -10.26 5.20
CA LYS A 172 -6.85 -9.98 6.15
C LYS A 172 -7.36 -8.55 6.06
N VAL A 173 -6.45 -7.60 5.81
CA VAL A 173 -6.82 -6.18 5.61
C VAL A 173 -7.46 -5.99 4.23
N ARG A 174 -6.80 -6.50 3.20
CA ARG A 174 -7.26 -6.40 1.81
C ARG A 174 -7.21 -7.77 1.13
N PRO A 175 -8.34 -8.50 1.08
CA PRO A 175 -8.39 -9.87 0.56
C PRO A 175 -7.92 -10.04 -0.89
N ALA A 176 -8.02 -8.98 -1.69
CA ALA A 176 -7.59 -8.94 -3.08
C ALA A 176 -6.28 -8.16 -3.30
N GLN A 177 -5.41 -8.05 -2.27
CA GLN A 177 -4.11 -7.38 -2.41
C GLN A 177 -3.21 -8.15 -3.41
N PRO A 178 -2.98 -7.61 -4.64
CA PRO A 178 -2.39 -8.40 -5.71
C PRO A 178 -0.97 -8.85 -5.40
N GLN A 179 -0.17 -7.96 -4.80
CA GLN A 179 1.23 -8.26 -4.49
C GLN A 179 1.35 -9.34 -3.42
N ALA A 180 0.50 -9.31 -2.36
CA ALA A 180 0.49 -10.36 -1.35
C ALA A 180 0.10 -11.72 -1.97
N LEU A 181 -0.94 -11.74 -2.80
CA LEU A 181 -1.39 -12.94 -3.50
C LEU A 181 -0.30 -13.52 -4.41
N LEU A 182 0.41 -12.66 -5.15
CA LEU A 182 1.50 -13.09 -6.03
C LEU A 182 2.66 -13.69 -5.25
N GLN A 183 3.05 -13.05 -4.13
CA GLN A 183 4.10 -13.57 -3.25
C GLN A 183 3.71 -14.92 -2.62
N MET A 184 2.46 -15.06 -2.15
CA MET A 184 1.93 -16.32 -1.62
C MET A 184 1.89 -17.41 -2.68
N ALA A 185 1.51 -17.08 -3.92
CA ALA A 185 1.51 -18.01 -5.04
C ALA A 185 2.94 -18.50 -5.37
N ASP A 186 3.92 -17.60 -5.42
CA ASP A 186 5.32 -17.97 -5.68
C ASP A 186 5.90 -18.84 -4.54
N MET A 187 5.57 -18.51 -3.28
CA MET A 187 5.97 -19.34 -2.14
C MET A 187 5.34 -20.73 -2.19
N ALA A 188 4.05 -20.83 -2.53
CA ALA A 188 3.37 -22.12 -2.71
C ALA A 188 3.97 -22.91 -3.88
N TYR A 189 4.27 -22.27 -5.01
CA TYR A 189 4.94 -22.88 -6.15
C TYR A 189 6.30 -23.48 -5.76
N LYS A 190 7.13 -22.72 -5.02
CA LYS A 190 8.46 -23.17 -4.55
C LYS A 190 8.36 -24.35 -3.59
N ARG A 191 7.28 -24.43 -2.79
CA ARG A 191 6.97 -25.60 -1.94
C ARG A 191 6.35 -26.77 -2.73
N LYS A 192 6.22 -26.64 -4.06
CA LYS A 192 5.56 -27.59 -4.96
C LYS A 192 4.07 -27.82 -4.64
N ASN A 193 3.43 -26.89 -3.91
CA ASN A 193 2.00 -26.89 -3.68
C ASN A 193 1.29 -26.11 -4.82
N TYR A 194 1.27 -26.73 -5.99
CA TYR A 194 0.74 -26.10 -7.21
C TYR A 194 -0.76 -25.79 -7.16
N PRO A 195 -1.63 -26.63 -6.55
CA PRO A 195 -3.04 -26.29 -6.40
C PRO A 195 -3.25 -25.02 -5.55
N GLU A 196 -2.50 -24.84 -4.49
CA GLU A 196 -2.56 -23.65 -3.65
C GLU A 196 -2.07 -22.42 -4.43
N ALA A 197 -0.94 -22.54 -5.15
CA ALA A 197 -0.43 -21.47 -6.00
C ALA A 197 -1.48 -21.03 -7.03
N LYS A 198 -2.14 -21.98 -7.71
CA LYS A 198 -3.23 -21.72 -8.66
C LYS A 198 -4.41 -20.97 -8.01
N SER A 199 -4.75 -21.33 -6.77
CA SER A 199 -5.83 -20.66 -6.03
C SER A 199 -5.51 -19.17 -5.76
N TYR A 200 -4.28 -18.84 -5.36
CA TYR A 200 -3.87 -17.44 -5.18
C TYR A 200 -3.87 -16.67 -6.50
N LEU A 201 -3.32 -17.25 -7.58
CA LEU A 201 -3.27 -16.62 -8.90
C LEU A 201 -4.66 -16.34 -9.46
N ALA A 202 -5.61 -17.27 -9.29
CA ALA A 202 -7.00 -17.08 -9.71
C ALA A 202 -7.69 -15.91 -9.01
N ARG A 203 -7.29 -15.56 -7.79
CA ARG A 203 -7.82 -14.38 -7.08
C ARG A 203 -7.31 -13.08 -7.70
N ILE A 204 -6.06 -13.02 -8.15
CA ILE A 204 -5.51 -11.83 -8.83
C ILE A 204 -6.20 -11.61 -10.17
N GLN A 205 -6.40 -12.66 -10.97
CA GLN A 205 -6.99 -12.57 -12.30
C GLN A 205 -8.43 -12.01 -12.31
N ARG A 206 -9.15 -12.13 -11.21
CA ARG A 206 -10.49 -11.54 -11.07
C ARG A 206 -10.48 -10.01 -11.00
N GLU A 207 -9.36 -9.41 -10.59
CA GLU A 207 -9.21 -7.95 -10.43
C GLU A 207 -8.74 -7.25 -11.73
N GLY A 208 -8.41 -7.99 -12.77
CA GLY A 208 -8.33 -7.49 -14.15
C GLY A 208 -6.97 -7.02 -14.65
N GLU A 209 -5.93 -6.88 -13.83
CA GLU A 209 -4.61 -6.49 -14.30
C GLU A 209 -3.70 -7.70 -14.53
N SER A 210 -3.20 -7.83 -15.76
CA SER A 210 -2.25 -8.88 -16.14
C SER A 210 -0.85 -8.28 -16.25
N THR A 211 0.12 -8.83 -15.52
CA THR A 211 1.54 -8.48 -15.65
C THR A 211 2.32 -9.66 -16.23
N ALA A 212 3.51 -9.39 -16.78
CA ALA A 212 4.37 -10.44 -17.31
C ALA A 212 4.72 -11.48 -16.22
N GLU A 213 5.01 -11.02 -14.99
CA GLU A 213 5.32 -11.87 -13.84
C GLU A 213 4.13 -12.77 -13.47
N LEU A 214 2.90 -12.20 -13.43
CA LEU A 214 1.69 -12.96 -13.14
C LEU A 214 1.44 -14.05 -14.18
N LEU A 215 1.51 -13.71 -15.47
CA LEU A 215 1.32 -14.67 -16.56
C LEU A 215 2.39 -15.77 -16.52
N TRP A 216 3.63 -15.39 -16.22
CA TRP A 216 4.74 -16.32 -16.16
C TRP A 216 4.60 -17.32 -15.00
N LEU A 217 4.27 -16.83 -13.80
CA LEU A 217 4.04 -17.73 -12.66
C LEU A 217 2.83 -18.63 -12.90
N SER A 218 1.74 -18.09 -13.47
CA SER A 218 0.55 -18.86 -13.82
C SER A 218 0.88 -19.97 -14.82
N LEU A 219 1.64 -19.66 -15.87
CA LEU A 219 2.08 -20.63 -16.87
C LEU A 219 2.90 -21.76 -16.23
N ARG A 220 3.85 -21.42 -15.36
CA ARG A 220 4.68 -22.41 -14.66
C ARG A 220 3.84 -23.33 -13.77
N VAL A 221 2.81 -22.78 -13.12
CA VAL A 221 1.87 -23.54 -12.30
C VAL A 221 1.03 -24.48 -13.17
N GLU A 222 0.44 -24.02 -14.29
CA GLU A 222 -0.33 -24.88 -15.19
C GLU A 222 0.53 -26.00 -15.80
N ARG A 223 1.77 -25.68 -16.19
CA ARG A 223 2.74 -26.67 -16.65
C ARG A 223 3.01 -27.73 -15.60
N ALA A 224 3.22 -27.34 -14.32
CA ALA A 224 3.48 -28.25 -13.22
C ALA A 224 2.25 -29.12 -12.86
N LEU A 225 1.04 -28.62 -13.13
CA LEU A 225 -0.23 -29.35 -12.97
C LEU A 225 -0.55 -30.23 -14.19
N GLY A 226 0.21 -30.11 -15.31
CA GLY A 226 -0.03 -30.86 -16.54
C GLY A 226 -1.14 -30.30 -17.43
N ASP A 227 -1.65 -29.10 -17.14
CA ASP A 227 -2.63 -28.42 -17.98
C ASP A 227 -1.96 -27.75 -19.19
N ARG A 228 -1.81 -28.52 -20.27
CA ARG A 228 -1.19 -28.05 -21.53
C ARG A 228 -1.98 -26.94 -22.21
N ASN A 229 -3.31 -26.92 -22.07
CA ASN A 229 -4.14 -25.89 -22.68
C ASN A 229 -3.98 -24.55 -21.93
N GLY A 230 -3.99 -24.59 -20.61
CA GLY A 230 -3.69 -23.44 -19.76
C GLY A 230 -2.29 -22.88 -20.04
N GLU A 231 -1.27 -23.76 -20.07
CA GLU A 231 0.12 -23.38 -20.40
C GLU A 231 0.21 -22.67 -21.76
N ALA A 232 -0.37 -23.25 -22.81
CA ALA A 232 -0.34 -22.70 -24.17
C ALA A 232 -1.05 -21.33 -24.26
N SER A 233 -2.22 -21.20 -23.63
CA SER A 233 -2.97 -19.95 -23.58
C SER A 233 -2.21 -18.83 -22.89
N LEU A 234 -1.61 -19.09 -21.73
CA LEU A 234 -0.81 -18.13 -20.96
C LEU A 234 0.48 -17.74 -21.72
N GLY A 235 1.12 -18.71 -22.38
CA GLY A 235 2.28 -18.46 -23.22
C GLY A 235 1.95 -17.55 -24.43
N PHE A 236 0.80 -17.74 -25.05
CA PHE A 236 0.32 -16.85 -26.11
C PHE A 236 0.09 -15.42 -25.58
N GLN A 237 -0.59 -15.27 -24.44
CA GLN A 237 -0.84 -13.97 -23.82
C GLN A 237 0.47 -13.25 -23.46
N LEU A 238 1.45 -13.98 -22.89
CA LEU A 238 2.75 -13.42 -22.52
C LEU A 238 3.49 -12.89 -23.75
N ARG A 239 3.54 -13.65 -24.86
CA ARG A 239 4.16 -13.21 -26.11
C ARG A 239 3.47 -12.00 -26.73
N LYS A 240 2.12 -11.99 -26.70
CA LYS A 240 1.31 -10.93 -27.30
C LYS A 240 1.38 -9.62 -26.52
N ASN A 241 1.22 -9.69 -25.20
CA ASN A 241 1.00 -8.51 -24.36
C ASN A 241 2.32 -7.95 -23.80
N PHE A 242 3.35 -8.79 -23.67
CA PHE A 242 4.63 -8.43 -23.05
C PHE A 242 5.83 -8.89 -23.90
N PRO A 243 5.94 -8.46 -25.17
CA PRO A 243 6.93 -8.98 -26.11
C PRO A 243 8.38 -8.72 -25.69
N GLU A 244 8.64 -7.65 -24.92
CA GLU A 244 9.98 -7.28 -24.48
C GLU A 244 10.32 -7.74 -23.05
N SER A 245 9.40 -8.47 -22.39
CA SER A 245 9.61 -8.89 -21.00
C SER A 245 10.70 -9.95 -20.87
N ARG A 246 11.29 -10.01 -19.67
CA ARG A 246 12.23 -11.06 -19.30
C ARG A 246 11.54 -12.45 -19.33
N GLU A 247 10.30 -12.48 -18.88
CA GLU A 247 9.48 -13.67 -18.77
C GLU A 247 9.18 -14.26 -20.14
N ARG A 248 8.91 -13.42 -21.16
CA ARG A 248 8.76 -13.88 -22.54
C ARG A 248 10.06 -14.50 -23.06
N ARG A 249 11.20 -13.85 -22.82
CA ARG A 249 12.51 -14.42 -23.22
C ARG A 249 12.80 -15.74 -22.52
N ALA A 250 12.47 -15.88 -21.24
CA ALA A 250 12.61 -17.14 -20.51
C ALA A 250 11.70 -18.25 -21.10
N LEU A 251 10.46 -17.91 -21.46
CA LEU A 251 9.53 -18.83 -22.13
C LEU A 251 10.10 -19.35 -23.45
N ASP A 252 10.62 -18.46 -24.31
CA ASP A 252 11.15 -18.84 -25.61
C ASP A 252 12.46 -19.64 -25.50
N ALA A 253 13.23 -19.43 -24.44
CA ALA A 253 14.43 -20.20 -24.12
C ALA A 253 14.12 -21.53 -23.41
N GLY A 254 12.87 -21.81 -23.04
CA GLY A 254 12.48 -22.99 -22.27
C GLY A 254 13.00 -23.01 -20.84
N GLN A 255 13.31 -21.85 -20.25
CA GLN A 255 13.88 -21.67 -18.90
C GLN A 255 12.76 -21.49 -17.88
N TYR A 256 12.21 -22.56 -17.39
CA TYR A 256 11.05 -22.53 -16.48
C TYR A 256 11.42 -22.51 -14.98
N GLU A 257 12.69 -22.49 -14.62
CA GLU A 257 13.18 -22.43 -13.24
C GLU A 257 13.30 -20.99 -12.69
#